data_c0816cc8c711a4e577f8e0ac8e950caf
#
_entry.id   c0816cc8c711a4e577f8e0ac8e950caf
#
_cell.length_a   1.000
_cell.length_b   1.000
_cell.length_c   1.000
_cell.angle_alpha   90.00
_cell.angle_beta   90.00
_cell.angle_gamma   90.00
#
_symmetry.space_group_name_H-M   'P 1'
#
loop_
_entity.id
_entity.type
_entity.pdbx_description
1 polymer ?
#
loop_
_entity_poly.entity_id
_entity_poly.type
_entity_poly.pdbx_seq_one_letter_code
_entity_poly.pdbx_strand_id
1 'polypeptide(L)'
;LDITPDFLIGEFEPAEVRAKEQDRVLDFAEELIAAWKAGTIVEFGLARAAMPKTEELAGLARDRYLEIYGLNSLDPFAIERPGDALREISRSIEWDMFRDFQRRERAVELVRIVLGDAPRDMTIAEIIRQLINELPRIDALMLSASQQRKSRAGYSYEHHIEAMLSGGKIPFEKQVVIEAKKRPDFILPSLAFISSGEVIAATGLILSAKTTLRERWKQVEREKGERRLYLTTVDENIAGNAIQDMAGI
;
A
#
# COMPACT_ATOMS: atom_id res chain seq x y z
N LEU A 1 -31.37 6.02 -21.93
CA LEU A 1 -30.76 5.13 -20.95
C LEU A 1 -31.89 4.66 -20.04
N ASP A 2 -32.30 3.40 -20.16
CA ASP A 2 -33.23 2.78 -19.22
C ASP A 2 -32.46 2.57 -17.91
N ILE A 3 -32.76 3.35 -16.89
CA ILE A 3 -32.20 3.23 -15.55
C ILE A 3 -32.87 2.03 -14.90
N THR A 4 -32.16 0.94 -14.79
CA THR A 4 -32.63 -0.26 -14.10
C THR A 4 -32.64 -0.07 -12.59
N PRO A 5 -33.47 -0.82 -11.82
CA PRO A 5 -33.44 -0.79 -10.36
C PRO A 5 -32.03 -1.05 -9.77
N ASP A 6 -31.23 -1.90 -10.40
CA ASP A 6 -29.88 -2.22 -9.97
C ASP A 6 -28.92 -1.01 -10.11
N PHE A 7 -29.12 -0.15 -11.11
CA PHE A 7 -28.38 1.09 -11.25
C PHE A 7 -28.68 2.08 -10.12
N LEU A 8 -29.93 2.15 -9.68
CA LEU A 8 -30.34 3.01 -8.57
C LEU A 8 -29.81 2.51 -7.24
N ILE A 9 -29.76 1.19 -7.01
CA ILE A 9 -29.18 0.59 -5.79
C ILE A 9 -27.68 0.91 -5.71
N GLY A 10 -26.93 0.83 -6.81
CA GLY A 10 -25.51 1.18 -6.86
C GLY A 10 -25.21 2.67 -6.60
N GLU A 11 -26.15 3.59 -6.81
CA GLU A 11 -26.00 5.00 -6.48
C GLU A 11 -26.18 5.29 -4.97
N PHE A 12 -26.95 4.49 -4.24
CA PHE A 12 -27.22 4.71 -2.81
C PHE A 12 -26.14 4.13 -1.90
N GLU A 13 -25.50 3.01 -2.26
CA GLU A 13 -24.39 2.42 -1.47
C GLU A 13 -23.21 3.38 -1.23
N PRO A 14 -22.73 4.16 -2.22
CA PRO A 14 -21.67 5.14 -1.99
C PRO A 14 -22.02 6.24 -0.99
N ALA A 15 -23.31 6.57 -0.82
CA ALA A 15 -23.76 7.59 0.12
C ALA A 15 -23.65 7.11 1.57
N GLU A 16 -24.02 5.85 1.86
CA GLU A 16 -23.88 5.26 3.21
C GLU A 16 -22.42 5.09 3.62
N VAL A 17 -21.57 4.64 2.72
CA VAL A 17 -20.13 4.52 2.98
C VAL A 17 -19.51 5.88 3.28
N ARG A 18 -19.90 6.92 2.52
CA ARG A 18 -19.44 8.30 2.76
C ARG A 18 -19.93 8.85 4.10
N ALA A 19 -21.17 8.57 4.48
CA ALA A 19 -21.71 9.01 5.77
C ALA A 19 -20.93 8.38 6.94
N LYS A 20 -20.70 7.05 6.91
CA LYS A 20 -19.89 6.35 7.91
C LYS A 20 -18.43 6.84 7.96
N GLU A 21 -17.85 7.18 6.82
CA GLU A 21 -16.50 7.76 6.76
C GLU A 21 -16.50 9.16 7.37
N GLN A 22 -17.51 9.97 7.11
CA GLN A 22 -17.66 11.31 7.67
C GLN A 22 -17.81 11.28 9.19
N ASP A 23 -18.63 10.36 9.72
CA ASP A 23 -18.80 10.18 11.16
C ASP A 23 -17.47 9.84 11.83
N ARG A 24 -16.70 8.89 11.29
CA ARG A 24 -15.37 8.56 11.84
C ARG A 24 -14.39 9.72 11.80
N VAL A 25 -14.48 10.59 10.80
CA VAL A 25 -13.64 11.80 10.71
C VAL A 25 -14.04 12.81 11.78
N LEU A 26 -15.34 12.99 12.01
CA LEU A 26 -15.86 13.90 13.05
C LEU A 26 -15.49 13.39 14.46
N ASP A 27 -15.69 12.11 14.74
CA ASP A 27 -15.31 11.47 16.00
C ASP A 27 -13.80 11.68 16.29
N PHE A 28 -12.95 11.42 15.31
CA PHE A 28 -11.51 11.63 15.44
C PHE A 28 -11.15 13.10 15.67
N ALA A 29 -11.86 14.04 15.01
CA ALA A 29 -11.63 15.47 15.20
C ALA A 29 -12.00 15.92 16.62
N GLU A 30 -13.08 15.39 17.18
CA GLU A 30 -13.49 15.69 18.56
C GLU A 30 -12.47 15.12 19.57
N GLU A 31 -12.01 13.87 19.38
CA GLU A 31 -10.95 13.27 20.19
C GLU A 31 -9.66 14.11 20.13
N LEU A 32 -9.26 14.57 18.95
CA LEU A 32 -8.06 15.38 18.72
C LEU A 32 -8.18 16.75 19.41
N ILE A 33 -9.33 17.40 19.30
CA ILE A 33 -9.61 18.69 19.98
C ILE A 33 -9.54 18.52 21.49
N ALA A 34 -10.12 17.45 22.03
CA ALA A 34 -10.08 17.15 23.45
C ALA A 34 -8.65 16.93 23.95
N ALA A 35 -7.85 16.14 23.19
CA ALA A 35 -6.44 15.90 23.52
C ALA A 35 -5.60 17.18 23.47
N TRP A 36 -5.82 18.04 22.48
CA TRP A 36 -5.13 19.32 22.40
C TRP A 36 -5.50 20.24 23.60
N LYS A 37 -6.78 20.35 23.91
CA LYS A 37 -7.25 21.14 25.08
C LYS A 37 -6.71 20.61 26.40
N ALA A 38 -6.50 19.32 26.53
CA ALA A 38 -5.89 18.66 27.68
C ALA A 38 -4.36 18.81 27.74
N GLY A 39 -3.71 19.28 26.67
CA GLY A 39 -2.25 19.35 26.55
C GLY A 39 -1.59 17.99 26.31
N THR A 40 -2.33 16.98 25.84
CA THR A 40 -1.89 15.59 25.62
C THR A 40 -1.86 15.20 24.14
N ILE A 41 -1.76 16.18 23.24
CA ILE A 41 -1.81 15.95 21.79
C ILE A 41 -0.65 15.06 21.30
N VAL A 42 0.53 15.13 21.91
CA VAL A 42 1.70 14.33 21.53
C VAL A 42 1.44 12.86 21.85
N GLU A 43 1.00 12.55 23.06
CA GLU A 43 0.65 11.20 23.50
C GLU A 43 -0.53 10.64 22.69
N PHE A 44 -1.52 11.48 22.42
CA PHE A 44 -2.64 11.14 21.55
C PHE A 44 -2.16 10.76 20.15
N GLY A 45 -1.27 11.56 19.55
CA GLY A 45 -0.68 11.29 18.23
C GLY A 45 0.03 9.94 18.18
N LEU A 46 0.83 9.62 19.19
CA LEU A 46 1.52 8.34 19.29
C LEU A 46 0.56 7.15 19.46
N ALA A 47 -0.51 7.32 20.22
CA ALA A 47 -1.44 6.24 20.52
C ALA A 47 -2.51 6.01 19.45
N ARG A 48 -2.98 7.07 18.77
CA ARG A 48 -4.18 7.04 17.93
C ARG A 48 -3.93 7.38 16.45
N ALA A 49 -2.80 7.99 16.12
CA ALA A 49 -2.50 8.50 14.80
C ALA A 49 -1.16 8.02 14.24
N ALA A 50 -0.38 7.23 14.98
CA ALA A 50 0.89 6.72 14.49
C ALA A 50 0.69 5.81 13.27
N MET A 51 1.44 6.07 12.20
CA MET A 51 1.43 5.23 11.01
C MET A 51 2.08 3.88 11.32
N PRO A 52 1.40 2.74 11.15
CA PRO A 52 1.99 1.42 11.34
C PRO A 52 3.20 1.21 10.42
N LYS A 53 4.10 0.31 10.76
CA LYS A 53 5.15 -0.14 9.85
C LYS A 53 4.53 -0.76 8.59
N THR A 54 5.27 -0.79 7.48
CA THR A 54 4.75 -1.31 6.21
C THR A 54 4.32 -2.76 6.33
N GLU A 55 5.12 -3.58 7.00
CA GLU A 55 4.83 -4.99 7.24
C GLU A 55 3.56 -5.19 8.11
N GLU A 56 3.39 -4.38 9.15
CA GLU A 56 2.22 -4.41 10.04
C GLU A 56 0.95 -4.05 9.27
N LEU A 57 0.99 -2.96 8.50
CA LEU A 57 -0.17 -2.54 7.69
C LEU A 57 -0.53 -3.59 6.64
N ALA A 58 0.48 -4.15 5.97
CA ALA A 58 0.30 -5.24 5.03
C ALA A 58 -0.31 -6.48 5.70
N GLY A 59 0.09 -6.78 6.96
CA GLY A 59 -0.51 -7.82 7.79
C GLY A 59 -2.00 -7.58 8.02
N LEU A 60 -2.32 -6.41 8.57
CA LEU A 60 -3.71 -6.01 8.83
C LEU A 60 -4.61 -6.10 7.58
N ALA A 61 -4.08 -5.69 6.43
CA ALA A 61 -4.83 -5.76 5.17
C ALA A 61 -5.09 -7.20 4.73
N ARG A 62 -4.11 -8.10 4.89
CA ARG A 62 -4.27 -9.53 4.61
C ARG A 62 -5.28 -10.18 5.57
N ASP A 63 -5.16 -9.90 6.87
CA ASP A 63 -6.08 -10.43 7.88
C ASP A 63 -7.52 -10.00 7.57
N ARG A 64 -7.71 -8.75 7.18
CA ARG A 64 -9.01 -8.23 6.75
C ARG A 64 -9.55 -8.93 5.50
N TYR A 65 -8.70 -9.19 4.51
CA TYR A 65 -9.07 -9.94 3.33
C TYR A 65 -9.51 -11.37 3.69
N LEU A 66 -8.71 -12.05 4.51
CA LEU A 66 -9.03 -13.41 4.98
C LEU A 66 -10.35 -13.46 5.75
N GLU A 67 -10.61 -12.46 6.58
CA GLU A 67 -11.89 -12.33 7.31
C GLU A 67 -13.07 -12.15 6.36
N ILE A 68 -12.95 -11.24 5.36
CA ILE A 68 -14.03 -10.97 4.39
C ILE A 68 -14.42 -12.23 3.61
N TYR A 69 -13.43 -13.04 3.22
CA TYR A 69 -13.64 -14.22 2.37
C TYR A 69 -13.71 -15.53 3.16
N GLY A 70 -13.61 -15.50 4.49
CA GLY A 70 -13.64 -16.69 5.34
C GLY A 70 -12.48 -17.66 5.08
N LEU A 71 -11.31 -17.13 4.72
CA LEU A 71 -10.11 -17.90 4.38
C LEU A 71 -9.18 -18.02 5.60
N ASN A 72 -8.43 -19.12 5.68
CA ASN A 72 -7.44 -19.34 6.74
C ASN A 72 -6.02 -18.87 6.34
N SER A 73 -5.74 -18.79 5.05
CA SER A 73 -4.43 -18.39 4.51
C SER A 73 -4.55 -17.89 3.06
N LEU A 74 -3.55 -17.17 2.59
CA LEU A 74 -3.42 -16.77 1.18
C LEU A 74 -2.77 -17.91 0.37
N ASP A 75 -3.46 -19.06 0.28
CA ASP A 75 -2.99 -20.17 -0.54
C ASP A 75 -3.37 -19.94 -2.02
N PRO A 76 -2.40 -19.74 -2.93
CA PRO A 76 -2.69 -19.49 -4.34
C PRO A 76 -3.33 -20.68 -5.06
N PHE A 77 -3.25 -21.88 -4.48
CA PHE A 77 -3.88 -23.09 -5.03
C PHE A 77 -5.33 -23.27 -4.56
N ALA A 78 -5.71 -22.60 -3.47
CA ALA A 78 -7.07 -22.62 -2.92
C ALA A 78 -7.88 -21.37 -3.37
N ILE A 79 -7.23 -20.28 -3.72
CA ILE A 79 -7.87 -19.05 -4.19
C ILE A 79 -8.09 -19.14 -5.71
N GLU A 80 -9.34 -18.97 -6.15
CA GLU A 80 -9.70 -19.07 -7.58
C GLU A 80 -8.89 -18.11 -8.47
N ARG A 81 -8.66 -16.89 -7.99
CA ARG A 81 -7.94 -15.82 -8.71
C ARG A 81 -6.90 -15.16 -7.82
N PRO A 82 -5.74 -15.79 -7.60
CA PRO A 82 -4.75 -15.28 -6.67
C PRO A 82 -4.18 -13.89 -7.05
N GLY A 83 -4.11 -13.58 -8.35
CA GLY A 83 -3.70 -12.25 -8.82
C GLY A 83 -4.71 -11.15 -8.46
N ASP A 84 -6.01 -11.44 -8.57
CA ASP A 84 -7.07 -10.51 -8.18
C ASP A 84 -7.10 -10.31 -6.66
N ALA A 85 -6.85 -11.37 -5.89
CA ALA A 85 -6.70 -11.29 -4.44
C ALA A 85 -5.56 -10.33 -4.03
N LEU A 86 -4.37 -10.47 -4.65
CA LEU A 86 -3.25 -9.56 -4.41
C LEU A 86 -3.60 -8.12 -4.77
N ARG A 87 -4.31 -7.92 -5.87
CA ARG A 87 -4.77 -6.59 -6.30
C ARG A 87 -5.74 -5.99 -5.29
N GLU A 88 -6.75 -6.74 -4.87
CA GLU A 88 -7.74 -6.28 -3.91
C GLU A 88 -7.11 -5.92 -2.56
N ILE A 89 -6.24 -6.79 -2.03
CA ILE A 89 -5.51 -6.51 -0.79
C ILE A 89 -4.71 -5.21 -0.93
N SER A 90 -3.91 -5.06 -1.99
CA SER A 90 -3.00 -3.92 -2.14
C SER A 90 -3.70 -2.61 -2.52
N ARG A 91 -4.69 -2.67 -3.45
CA ARG A 91 -5.27 -1.48 -4.09
C ARG A 91 -6.56 -1.01 -3.46
N SER A 92 -7.23 -1.87 -2.72
CA SER A 92 -8.47 -1.53 -2.03
C SER A 92 -8.26 -1.53 -0.52
N ILE A 93 -8.07 -2.70 0.08
CA ILE A 93 -8.09 -2.85 1.54
C ILE A 93 -6.94 -2.09 2.20
N GLU A 94 -5.68 -2.36 1.80
CA GLU A 94 -4.53 -1.69 2.39
C GLU A 94 -4.51 -0.20 2.06
N TRP A 95 -4.91 0.16 0.84
CA TRP A 95 -4.97 1.55 0.43
C TRP A 95 -5.94 2.37 1.30
N ASP A 96 -7.12 1.83 1.61
CA ASP A 96 -8.09 2.51 2.46
C ASP A 96 -7.60 2.63 3.89
N MET A 97 -6.99 1.58 4.44
CA MET A 97 -6.35 1.62 5.76
C MET A 97 -5.21 2.66 5.79
N PHE A 98 -4.34 2.65 4.77
CA PHE A 98 -3.24 3.61 4.67
C PHE A 98 -3.74 5.06 4.64
N ARG A 99 -4.78 5.34 3.86
CA ARG A 99 -5.38 6.68 3.78
C ARG A 99 -5.94 7.14 5.13
N ASP A 100 -6.57 6.25 5.87
CA ASP A 100 -7.12 6.58 7.18
C ASP A 100 -6.00 6.90 8.19
N PHE A 101 -4.98 6.06 8.30
CA PHE A 101 -3.80 6.32 9.14
C PHE A 101 -3.10 7.62 8.73
N GLN A 102 -2.87 7.84 7.44
CA GLN A 102 -2.23 9.04 6.93
C GLN A 102 -3.05 10.30 7.25
N ARG A 103 -4.37 10.25 7.15
CA ARG A 103 -5.26 11.36 7.50
C ARG A 103 -5.12 11.71 8.97
N ARG A 104 -5.15 10.72 9.86
CA ARG A 104 -5.00 10.93 11.31
C ARG A 104 -3.65 11.50 11.67
N GLU A 105 -2.57 10.93 11.16
CA GLU A 105 -1.21 11.42 11.37
C GLU A 105 -1.09 12.90 10.92
N ARG A 106 -1.60 13.23 9.73
CA ARG A 106 -1.56 14.60 9.20
C ARG A 106 -2.42 15.57 9.97
N ALA A 107 -3.59 15.15 10.44
CA ALA A 107 -4.45 15.99 11.25
C ALA A 107 -3.77 16.39 12.58
N VAL A 108 -3.15 15.42 13.26
CA VAL A 108 -2.39 15.70 14.49
C VAL A 108 -1.24 16.66 14.21
N GLU A 109 -0.40 16.38 13.21
CA GLU A 109 0.74 17.23 12.87
C GLU A 109 0.30 18.64 12.42
N LEU A 110 -0.80 18.76 11.67
CA LEU A 110 -1.33 20.05 11.26
C LEU A 110 -1.79 20.88 12.46
N VAL A 111 -2.50 20.28 13.41
CA VAL A 111 -2.91 20.96 14.64
C VAL A 111 -1.69 21.41 15.42
N ARG A 112 -0.67 20.57 15.57
CA ARG A 112 0.59 20.90 16.27
C ARG A 112 1.34 22.04 15.58
N ILE A 113 1.40 22.05 14.25
CA ILE A 113 2.04 23.14 13.48
C ILE A 113 1.31 24.46 13.67
N VAL A 114 -0.03 24.46 13.62
CA VAL A 114 -0.83 25.69 13.64
C VAL A 114 -1.11 26.17 15.05
N LEU A 115 -1.48 25.28 15.95
CA LEU A 115 -1.92 25.64 17.31
C LEU A 115 -0.83 25.43 18.38
N GLY A 116 0.21 24.62 18.06
CA GLY A 116 1.24 24.20 19.02
C GLY A 116 0.79 23.01 19.87
N ASP A 117 1.72 22.50 20.68
CA ASP A 117 1.50 21.32 21.53
C ASP A 117 0.77 21.68 22.85
N ALA A 118 0.91 22.90 23.31
CA ALA A 118 0.25 23.37 24.51
C ALA A 118 -1.03 24.15 24.18
N PRO A 119 -2.14 23.90 24.91
CA PRO A 119 -3.38 24.63 24.70
C PRO A 119 -3.21 26.11 25.08
N ARG A 120 -3.78 26.96 24.25
CA ARG A 120 -3.81 28.42 24.48
C ARG A 120 -5.06 29.03 23.86
N ASP A 121 -5.55 30.08 24.43
CA ASP A 121 -6.63 30.85 23.84
C ASP A 121 -6.10 31.61 22.63
N MET A 122 -6.70 31.36 21.46
CA MET A 122 -6.37 32.01 20.20
C MET A 122 -7.62 32.55 19.54
N THR A 123 -7.54 33.78 19.09
CA THR A 123 -8.55 34.34 18.19
C THR A 123 -8.46 33.74 16.82
N ILE A 124 -9.54 33.79 16.07
CA ILE A 124 -9.56 33.36 14.65
C ILE A 124 -8.48 34.09 13.85
N ALA A 125 -8.26 35.39 14.13
CA ALA A 125 -7.25 36.18 13.42
C ALA A 125 -5.81 35.70 13.71
N GLU A 126 -5.54 35.22 14.91
CA GLU A 126 -4.25 34.64 15.29
C GLU A 126 -4.05 33.25 14.61
N ILE A 127 -5.10 32.44 14.59
CA ILE A 127 -5.06 31.15 13.89
C ILE A 127 -4.76 31.35 12.39
N ILE A 128 -5.44 32.30 11.73
CA ILE A 128 -5.21 32.61 10.33
C ILE A 128 -3.78 33.11 10.09
N ARG A 129 -3.25 34.01 10.94
CA ARG A 129 -1.86 34.47 10.83
C ARG A 129 -0.88 33.32 11.01
N GLN A 130 -1.09 32.45 11.98
CA GLN A 130 -0.24 31.28 12.21
C GLN A 130 -0.28 30.33 11.04
N LEU A 131 -1.46 30.05 10.50
CA LEU A 131 -1.63 29.21 9.31
C LEU A 131 -0.79 29.76 8.12
N ILE A 132 -0.86 31.07 7.87
CA ILE A 132 -0.10 31.72 6.79
C ILE A 132 1.41 31.64 7.05
N ASN A 133 1.85 31.89 8.28
CA ASN A 133 3.27 31.83 8.65
C ASN A 133 3.85 30.42 8.49
N GLU A 134 3.04 29.38 8.78
CA GLU A 134 3.47 27.98 8.75
C GLU A 134 3.24 27.27 7.40
N LEU A 135 2.78 28.00 6.36
CA LEU A 135 2.56 27.43 5.02
C LEU A 135 3.74 26.59 4.52
N PRO A 136 5.01 27.00 4.63
CA PRO A 136 6.12 26.19 4.17
C PRO A 136 6.23 24.83 4.90
N ARG A 137 5.91 24.78 6.19
CA ARG A 137 5.89 23.53 6.98
C ARG A 137 4.71 22.65 6.61
N ILE A 138 3.56 23.26 6.34
CA ILE A 138 2.35 22.56 5.89
C ILE A 138 2.60 21.95 4.51
N ASP A 139 3.21 22.68 3.58
CA ASP A 139 3.58 22.16 2.27
C ASP A 139 4.56 20.99 2.37
N ALA A 140 5.59 21.11 3.22
CA ALA A 140 6.52 20.02 3.47
C ALA A 140 5.83 18.77 4.05
N LEU A 141 4.88 18.96 4.98
CA LEU A 141 4.06 17.90 5.54
C LEU A 141 3.25 17.19 4.45
N MET A 142 2.58 17.93 3.56
CA MET A 142 1.77 17.36 2.48
C MET A 142 2.61 16.66 1.41
N LEU A 143 3.76 17.23 1.07
CA LEU A 143 4.70 16.64 0.10
C LEU A 143 5.27 15.31 0.61
N SER A 144 5.66 15.25 1.89
CA SER A 144 6.17 14.03 2.52
C SER A 144 5.16 12.88 2.47
N ALA A 145 3.86 13.17 2.52
CA ALA A 145 2.78 12.19 2.40
C ALA A 145 2.82 11.43 1.07
N SER A 146 3.04 12.16 -0.03
CA SER A 146 3.13 11.54 -1.35
C SER A 146 4.36 10.64 -1.52
N GLN A 147 5.49 11.04 -0.94
CA GLN A 147 6.72 10.25 -0.97
C GLN A 147 6.61 8.99 -0.11
N GLN A 148 6.06 9.11 1.09
CA GLN A 148 5.80 7.99 2.00
C GLN A 148 4.94 6.92 1.31
N ARG A 149 3.86 7.33 0.61
CA ARG A 149 2.98 6.42 -0.12
C ARG A 149 3.72 5.64 -1.20
N LYS A 150 4.56 6.33 -2.00
CA LYS A 150 5.29 5.69 -3.12
C LYS A 150 6.31 4.66 -2.64
N SER A 151 7.05 4.96 -1.57
CA SER A 151 8.05 4.03 -1.04
C SER A 151 7.40 2.81 -0.38
N ARG A 152 6.31 2.99 0.35
CA ARG A 152 5.62 1.89 1.04
C ARG A 152 4.92 0.91 0.10
N ALA A 153 4.30 1.41 -0.97
CA ALA A 153 3.52 0.57 -1.88
C ALA A 153 4.34 -0.59 -2.50
N GLY A 154 5.61 -0.35 -2.85
CA GLY A 154 6.49 -1.38 -3.39
C GLY A 154 6.76 -2.49 -2.37
N TYR A 155 7.23 -2.12 -1.17
CA TYR A 155 7.53 -3.06 -0.09
C TYR A 155 6.29 -3.83 0.36
N SER A 156 5.16 -3.16 0.47
CA SER A 156 3.91 -3.78 0.85
C SER A 156 3.47 -4.86 -0.14
N TYR A 157 3.56 -4.57 -1.43
CA TYR A 157 3.24 -5.54 -2.47
C TYR A 157 4.15 -6.78 -2.42
N GLU A 158 5.44 -6.60 -2.17
CA GLU A 158 6.36 -7.72 -1.92
C GLU A 158 5.92 -8.56 -0.70
N HIS A 159 5.48 -7.93 0.40
CA HIS A 159 4.96 -8.65 1.57
C HIS A 159 3.69 -9.46 1.28
N HIS A 160 2.82 -8.99 0.39
CA HIS A 160 1.64 -9.76 -0.02
C HIS A 160 2.01 -10.97 -0.87
N ILE A 161 2.96 -10.82 -1.80
CA ILE A 161 3.47 -11.94 -2.61
C ILE A 161 4.16 -12.98 -1.71
N GLU A 162 5.01 -12.53 -0.79
CA GLU A 162 5.67 -13.39 0.19
C GLU A 162 4.67 -14.22 1.00
N ALA A 163 3.61 -13.57 1.50
CA ALA A 163 2.55 -14.25 2.24
C ALA A 163 1.79 -15.28 1.38
N MET A 164 1.56 -14.97 0.11
CA MET A 164 0.90 -15.88 -0.83
C MET A 164 1.78 -17.09 -1.19
N LEU A 165 3.07 -16.87 -1.45
CA LEU A 165 4.02 -17.96 -1.67
C LEU A 165 4.13 -18.87 -0.43
N SER A 166 4.20 -18.27 0.75
CA SER A 166 4.24 -18.99 2.03
C SER A 166 2.94 -19.77 2.30
N GLY A 167 1.78 -19.18 2.02
CA GLY A 167 0.48 -19.82 2.14
C GLY A 167 0.34 -21.05 1.26
N GLY A 168 0.89 -21.01 0.04
CA GLY A 168 0.96 -22.16 -0.88
C GLY A 168 2.13 -23.11 -0.60
N LYS A 169 2.92 -22.88 0.44
CA LYS A 169 4.13 -23.65 0.77
C LYS A 169 5.12 -23.72 -0.40
N ILE A 170 5.17 -22.67 -1.21
CA ILE A 170 6.07 -22.56 -2.36
C ILE A 170 7.43 -22.06 -1.83
N PRO A 171 8.52 -22.81 -2.00
CA PRO A 171 9.83 -22.36 -1.56
C PRO A 171 10.31 -21.19 -2.41
N PHE A 172 10.91 -20.20 -1.76
CA PHE A 172 11.48 -19.02 -2.42
C PHE A 172 12.63 -18.41 -1.60
N GLU A 173 13.47 -17.66 -2.27
CA GLU A 173 14.43 -16.75 -1.67
C GLU A 173 14.16 -15.31 -2.10
N LYS A 174 14.37 -14.36 -1.20
CA LYS A 174 14.00 -12.96 -1.36
C LYS A 174 15.23 -12.07 -1.42
N GLN A 175 15.24 -11.16 -2.38
CA GLN A 175 16.28 -10.11 -2.53
C GLN A 175 17.73 -10.65 -2.55
N VAL A 176 17.96 -11.82 -3.09
CA VAL A 176 19.29 -12.43 -3.20
C VAL A 176 20.09 -11.76 -4.31
N VAL A 177 21.36 -11.48 -4.06
CA VAL A 177 22.25 -10.91 -5.07
C VAL A 177 22.71 -12.02 -6.02
N ILE A 178 22.36 -11.87 -7.28
CA ILE A 178 22.84 -12.73 -8.39
C ILE A 178 23.96 -12.02 -9.16
N GLU A 179 24.46 -12.67 -10.22
CA GLU A 179 25.52 -12.15 -11.09
C GLU A 179 25.27 -10.68 -11.51
N ALA A 180 26.36 -9.93 -11.69
CA ALA A 180 26.35 -8.51 -12.04
C ALA A 180 25.62 -7.59 -11.04
N LYS A 181 25.57 -7.97 -9.73
CA LYS A 181 24.91 -7.21 -8.64
C LYS A 181 23.39 -7.01 -8.86
N LYS A 182 22.76 -7.83 -9.71
CA LYS A 182 21.31 -7.84 -9.87
C LYS A 182 20.66 -8.41 -8.61
N ARG A 183 19.53 -7.84 -8.23
CA ARG A 183 18.82 -8.21 -7.02
C ARG A 183 17.33 -8.39 -7.32
N PRO A 184 16.91 -9.56 -7.86
CA PRO A 184 15.51 -9.83 -8.11
C PRO A 184 14.71 -9.84 -6.81
N ASP A 185 13.42 -9.52 -6.91
CA ASP A 185 12.55 -9.46 -5.75
C ASP A 185 12.38 -10.88 -5.15
N PHE A 186 12.16 -11.91 -5.98
CA PHE A 186 12.05 -13.32 -5.56
C PHE A 186 12.72 -14.28 -6.56
N ILE A 187 13.26 -15.36 -6.02
CA ILE A 187 13.80 -16.51 -6.77
C ILE A 187 13.09 -17.77 -6.29
N LEU A 188 12.58 -18.58 -7.22
CA LEU A 188 11.86 -19.82 -6.93
C LEU A 188 12.54 -21.03 -7.61
N PRO A 189 12.78 -22.12 -6.89
CA PRO A 189 12.64 -22.28 -5.44
C PRO A 189 13.78 -21.66 -4.64
N SER A 190 15.01 -21.56 -5.20
CA SER A 190 16.20 -20.97 -4.55
C SER A 190 17.27 -20.61 -5.56
N LEU A 191 18.25 -19.79 -5.15
CA LEU A 191 19.42 -19.45 -5.98
C LEU A 191 20.27 -20.70 -6.25
N ALA A 192 20.49 -21.55 -5.24
CA ALA A 192 21.25 -22.79 -5.41
C ALA A 192 20.62 -23.68 -6.49
N PHE A 193 19.28 -23.81 -6.50
CA PHE A 193 18.57 -24.58 -7.51
C PHE A 193 18.76 -24.02 -8.91
N ILE A 194 18.51 -22.72 -9.14
CA ILE A 194 18.61 -22.12 -10.48
C ILE A 194 20.06 -22.02 -11.01
N SER A 195 21.06 -22.21 -10.13
CA SER A 195 22.49 -22.16 -10.44
C SER A 195 23.14 -23.55 -10.51
N SER A 196 22.40 -24.63 -10.30
CA SER A 196 22.94 -26.00 -10.23
C SER A 196 23.51 -26.52 -11.55
N GLY A 197 23.15 -25.90 -12.69
CA GLY A 197 23.54 -26.38 -14.04
C GLY A 197 22.82 -27.65 -14.48
N GLU A 198 21.91 -28.18 -13.68
CA GLU A 198 21.09 -29.34 -14.05
C GLU A 198 19.95 -28.94 -15.00
N VAL A 199 19.50 -29.86 -15.82
CA VAL A 199 18.35 -29.62 -16.74
C VAL A 199 17.11 -29.14 -15.98
N ILE A 200 16.87 -29.67 -14.78
CA ILE A 200 15.74 -29.27 -13.92
C ILE A 200 15.85 -27.82 -13.45
N ALA A 201 17.05 -27.24 -13.38
CA ALA A 201 17.25 -25.84 -13.01
C ALA A 201 16.54 -24.87 -13.98
N ALA A 202 16.29 -25.29 -15.22
CA ALA A 202 15.51 -24.53 -16.19
C ALA A 202 14.03 -24.36 -15.79
N THR A 203 13.52 -25.12 -14.82
CA THR A 203 12.17 -24.95 -14.28
C THR A 203 12.09 -23.86 -13.21
N GLY A 204 13.23 -23.44 -12.66
CA GLY A 204 13.29 -22.32 -11.72
C GLY A 204 12.94 -21.00 -12.38
N LEU A 205 12.44 -20.06 -11.60
CA LEU A 205 12.00 -18.77 -12.10
C LEU A 205 12.43 -17.61 -11.21
N ILE A 206 12.54 -16.46 -11.82
CA ILE A 206 12.67 -15.16 -11.17
C ILE A 206 11.30 -14.49 -11.21
N LEU A 207 10.85 -13.96 -10.08
CA LEU A 207 9.62 -13.18 -9.98
C LEU A 207 9.97 -11.76 -9.60
N SER A 208 9.61 -10.80 -10.44
CA SER A 208 9.78 -9.37 -10.17
C SER A 208 8.43 -8.73 -9.87
N ALA A 209 8.38 -7.94 -8.81
CA ALA A 209 7.18 -7.29 -8.30
C ALA A 209 7.23 -5.78 -8.55
N LYS A 210 6.29 -5.24 -9.31
CA LYS A 210 6.22 -3.81 -9.59
C LYS A 210 4.78 -3.30 -9.42
N THR A 211 4.57 -2.37 -8.51
CA THR A 211 3.24 -1.76 -8.31
C THR A 211 2.81 -0.85 -9.44
N THR A 212 3.76 -0.33 -10.22
CA THR A 212 3.51 0.46 -11.43
C THR A 212 4.52 0.06 -12.49
N LEU A 213 4.06 -0.23 -13.69
CA LEU A 213 4.93 -0.69 -14.77
C LEU A 213 5.58 0.48 -15.52
N ARG A 214 4.82 1.41 -16.03
CA ARG A 214 5.31 2.48 -16.92
C ARG A 214 6.51 1.98 -17.75
N GLU A 215 7.71 2.58 -17.59
CA GLU A 215 8.94 2.13 -18.25
C GLU A 215 9.79 1.15 -17.41
N ARG A 216 9.33 0.78 -16.20
CA ARG A 216 10.11 -0.08 -15.28
C ARG A 216 10.24 -1.52 -15.77
N TRP A 217 9.37 -1.98 -16.65
CA TRP A 217 9.47 -3.31 -17.27
C TRP A 217 10.78 -3.48 -18.06
N LYS A 218 11.31 -2.41 -18.70
CA LYS A 218 12.62 -2.42 -19.38
C LYS A 218 13.81 -2.67 -18.43
N GLN A 219 13.66 -2.32 -17.15
CA GLN A 219 14.67 -2.63 -16.13
C GLN A 219 14.62 -4.12 -15.76
N VAL A 220 13.42 -4.66 -15.67
CA VAL A 220 13.19 -6.08 -15.35
C VAL A 220 13.71 -7.01 -16.44
N GLU A 221 13.60 -6.63 -17.71
CA GLU A 221 14.18 -7.36 -18.85
C GLU A 221 15.69 -7.59 -18.67
N ARG A 222 16.40 -6.59 -18.17
CA ARG A 222 17.84 -6.73 -17.89
C ARG A 222 18.17 -7.71 -16.77
N GLU A 223 17.20 -8.03 -15.92
CA GLU A 223 17.34 -8.99 -14.82
C GLU A 223 17.18 -10.44 -15.29
N LYS A 224 16.53 -10.66 -16.44
CA LYS A 224 16.16 -11.97 -16.98
C LYS A 224 17.38 -12.88 -17.24
N GLY A 225 18.40 -12.38 -17.95
CA GLY A 225 19.47 -13.25 -18.46
C GLY A 225 18.90 -14.37 -19.32
N GLU A 226 19.35 -15.61 -19.10
CA GLU A 226 18.84 -16.83 -19.78
C GLU A 226 17.71 -17.53 -18.98
N ARG A 227 17.26 -16.93 -17.86
CA ARG A 227 16.32 -17.55 -16.93
C ARG A 227 14.88 -17.14 -17.23
N ARG A 228 13.92 -17.94 -16.76
CA ARG A 228 12.50 -17.58 -16.82
C ARG A 228 12.23 -16.44 -15.86
N LEU A 229 11.71 -15.34 -16.38
CA LEU A 229 11.34 -14.17 -15.61
C LEU A 229 9.83 -13.95 -15.71
N TYR A 230 9.19 -13.78 -14.57
CA TYR A 230 7.81 -13.35 -14.48
C TYR A 230 7.72 -12.01 -13.81
N LEU A 231 6.93 -11.12 -14.41
CA LEU A 231 6.63 -9.81 -13.86
C LEU A 231 5.20 -9.81 -13.29
N THR A 232 5.07 -9.54 -12.00
CA THR A 232 3.77 -9.37 -11.36
C THR A 232 3.53 -7.90 -11.05
N THR A 233 2.29 -7.46 -11.27
CA THR A 233 1.91 -6.06 -11.05
C THR A 233 0.46 -5.93 -10.62
N VAL A 234 0.20 -4.86 -9.86
CA VAL A 234 -1.15 -4.37 -9.54
C VAL A 234 -1.47 -3.07 -10.30
N ASP A 235 -0.69 -2.74 -11.35
CA ASP A 235 -0.96 -1.58 -12.19
C ASP A 235 -2.16 -1.86 -13.10
N GLU A 236 -3.17 -1.03 -13.02
CA GLU A 236 -4.38 -1.12 -13.83
C GLU A 236 -4.28 -0.30 -15.13
N ASN A 237 -3.28 0.58 -15.21
CA ASN A 237 -3.11 1.52 -16.33
C ASN A 237 -1.92 1.11 -17.20
N ILE A 238 -1.91 -0.13 -17.70
CA ILE A 238 -0.87 -0.60 -18.60
C ILE A 238 -1.25 -0.24 -20.03
N ALA A 239 -0.41 0.56 -20.69
CA ALA A 239 -0.63 0.92 -22.09
C ALA A 239 -0.55 -0.34 -22.99
N GLY A 240 -1.45 -0.46 -23.95
CA GLY A 240 -1.55 -1.63 -24.82
C GLY A 240 -0.26 -1.95 -25.60
N ASN A 241 0.47 -0.92 -26.04
CA ASN A 241 1.79 -1.05 -26.66
C ASN A 241 2.82 -1.65 -25.69
N ALA A 242 2.80 -1.29 -24.41
CA ALA A 242 3.71 -1.87 -23.42
C ALA A 242 3.45 -3.36 -23.20
N ILE A 243 2.18 -3.80 -23.28
CA ILE A 243 1.84 -5.24 -23.21
C ILE A 243 2.39 -5.99 -24.43
N GLN A 244 2.27 -5.41 -25.62
CA GLN A 244 2.81 -6.01 -26.87
C GLN A 244 4.33 -6.06 -26.82
N ASP A 245 4.99 -5.00 -26.38
CA ASP A 245 6.45 -4.96 -26.23
C ASP A 245 6.94 -6.04 -25.25
N MET A 246 6.25 -6.21 -24.10
CA MET A 246 6.57 -7.24 -23.10
C MET A 246 6.32 -8.66 -23.61
N ALA A 247 5.33 -8.88 -24.47
CA ALA A 247 5.03 -10.19 -25.04
C ALA A 247 6.03 -10.63 -26.13
N GLY A 248 6.80 -9.69 -26.68
CA GLY A 248 7.86 -9.94 -27.67
C GLY A 248 9.24 -10.30 -27.09
N ILE A 249 9.35 -10.29 -25.76
CA ILE A 249 10.58 -10.58 -25.00
C ILE A 249 10.54 -12.00 -24.44
#